data_dcc1f4837a3cd32fd957b4a9f8653c2b
#
_entry.id   dcc1f4837a3cd32fd957b4a9f8653c2b
#
_cell.length_a   1.000
_cell.length_b   1.000
_cell.length_c   1.000
_cell.angle_alpha   90.00
_cell.angle_beta   90.00
_cell.angle_gamma   90.00
#
_symmetry.space_group_name_H-M   'P 1'
#
loop_
_entity.id
_entity.type
_entity.pdbx_description
1 polymer ?
#
loop_
_entity_poly.entity_id
_entity_poly.type
_entity_poly.pdbx_seq_one_letter_code
_entity_poly.pdbx_strand_id
1 'polypeptide(L)' 'MNNDLLKRMRAYRGYKQYEIAEIIGLSRQTYNYKENGRLPLTSEEIVKISRELSLTLKDVNDIFFNGQLPN' A
#
# COMPACT_ATOMS: atom_id res chain seq x y z
N MET A 1 -0.05 -5.49 -8.84
CA MET A 1 -0.65 -4.93 -7.60
C MET A 1 -2.08 -4.53 -7.85
N ASN A 2 -2.94 -4.73 -6.89
CA ASN A 2 -4.32 -4.27 -6.97
C ASN A 2 -4.42 -2.84 -6.39
N ASN A 3 -4.29 -1.86 -7.26
CA ASN A 3 -4.25 -0.44 -6.87
C ASN A 3 -5.55 0.03 -6.21
N ASP A 4 -6.68 -0.41 -6.73
CA ASP A 4 -7.98 -0.02 -6.19
C ASP A 4 -8.19 -0.56 -4.78
N LEU A 5 -7.75 -1.79 -4.53
CA LEU A 5 -7.86 -2.39 -3.21
C LEU A 5 -6.96 -1.66 -2.21
N LEU A 6 -5.75 -1.29 -2.61
CA LEU A 6 -4.87 -0.50 -1.75
C LEU A 6 -5.51 0.83 -1.38
N LYS A 7 -6.06 1.55 -2.36
CA LYS A 7 -6.75 2.83 -2.10
C LYS A 7 -7.91 2.65 -1.14
N ARG A 8 -8.72 1.60 -1.33
CA ARG A 8 -9.88 1.33 -0.47
C ARG A 8 -9.46 0.99 0.95
N MET A 9 -8.42 0.18 1.11
CA MET A 9 -7.93 -0.18 2.44
C MET A 9 -7.36 1.04 3.16
N ARG A 10 -6.62 1.89 2.45
CA ARG A 10 -6.10 3.14 3.03
C ARG A 10 -7.25 4.04 3.49
N ALA A 11 -8.23 4.26 2.63
CA ALA A 11 -9.39 5.09 2.96
C ALA A 11 -10.21 4.49 4.10
N TYR A 12 -10.39 3.17 4.08
CA TYR A 12 -11.11 2.46 5.14
C TYR A 12 -10.46 2.66 6.51
N ARG A 13 -9.13 2.69 6.56
CA ARG A 13 -8.38 2.95 7.80
C ARG A 13 -8.31 4.45 8.15
N GLY A 14 -8.86 5.32 7.31
CA GLY A 14 -8.94 6.75 7.60
C GLY A 14 -7.71 7.55 7.20
N TYR A 15 -6.82 7.01 6.36
CA TYR A 15 -5.60 7.71 5.95
C TYR A 15 -5.78 8.40 4.60
N LYS A 16 -5.31 9.63 4.54
CA LYS A 16 -5.13 10.34 3.27
C LYS A 16 -3.77 9.97 2.67
N GLN A 17 -3.62 10.18 1.36
CA GLN A 17 -2.35 9.86 0.69
C GLN A 17 -1.15 10.53 1.35
N TYR A 18 -1.26 11.82 1.68
CA TYR A 18 -0.12 12.53 2.26
C TYR A 18 0.27 11.97 3.63
N GLU A 19 -0.69 11.43 4.37
CA GLU A 19 -0.42 10.85 5.68
C GLU A 19 0.41 9.57 5.55
N ILE A 20 0.00 8.69 4.64
CA ILE A 20 0.79 7.47 4.38
C ILE A 20 2.15 7.82 3.78
N ALA A 21 2.20 8.78 2.86
CA ALA A 21 3.47 9.21 2.26
C ALA A 21 4.47 9.64 3.35
N GLU A 22 4.02 10.46 4.29
CA GLU A 22 4.87 10.92 5.40
C GLU A 22 5.38 9.75 6.24
N ILE A 23 4.50 8.81 6.58
CA ILE A 23 4.85 7.65 7.40
C ILE A 23 5.92 6.79 6.73
N ILE A 24 5.84 6.60 5.43
CA ILE A 24 6.81 5.75 4.72
C ILE A 24 7.99 6.51 4.13
N GLY A 25 8.05 7.84 4.38
CA GLY A 25 9.21 8.63 4.01
C GLY A 25 9.23 9.08 2.55
N LEU A 26 8.08 9.24 1.92
CA LEU A 26 7.96 9.67 0.53
C LEU A 26 7.24 11.01 0.44
N SER A 27 7.49 11.75 -0.65
CA SER A 27 6.64 12.88 -0.98
C SER A 27 5.24 12.38 -1.36
N ARG A 28 4.23 13.25 -1.23
CA ARG A 28 2.87 12.92 -1.63
C ARG A 28 2.80 12.51 -3.10
N GLN A 29 3.51 13.23 -3.97
CA GLN A 29 3.50 12.96 -5.40
C GLN A 29 4.10 11.59 -5.70
N THR A 30 5.23 11.25 -5.10
CA THR A 30 5.86 9.95 -5.29
C THR A 30 4.96 8.83 -4.79
N TYR A 31 4.35 8.99 -3.62
CA TYR A 31 3.41 7.99 -3.11
C TYR A 31 2.21 7.83 -4.05
N ASN A 32 1.67 8.95 -4.55
CA ASN A 32 0.56 8.91 -5.51
C ASN A 32 0.90 8.06 -6.73
N TYR A 33 2.11 8.24 -7.29
CA TYR A 33 2.55 7.43 -8.42
C TYR A 33 2.64 5.95 -8.05
N LYS A 34 3.13 5.63 -6.86
CA LYS A 34 3.26 4.24 -6.41
C LYS A 34 1.90 3.60 -6.14
N GLU A 35 0.99 4.33 -5.51
CA GLU A 35 -0.36 3.83 -5.27
C GLU A 35 -1.12 3.57 -6.57
N ASN A 36 -0.86 4.38 -7.60
CA ASN A 36 -1.50 4.22 -8.91
C ASN A 36 -0.77 3.25 -9.83
N GLY A 37 0.30 2.61 -9.37
CA GLY A 37 1.02 1.61 -10.14
C GLY A 37 1.98 2.18 -11.18
N ARG A 38 2.24 3.50 -11.17
CA ARG A 38 3.17 4.14 -12.11
C ARG A 38 4.64 3.94 -11.72
N LEU A 39 4.89 3.72 -10.44
CA LEU A 39 6.19 3.37 -9.90
C LEU A 39 6.01 2.19 -8.96
N PRO A 40 6.98 1.27 -8.89
CA PRO A 40 6.88 0.12 -7.99
C PRO A 40 7.08 0.53 -6.54
N LEU A 41 6.39 -0.16 -5.63
CA LEU A 41 6.67 -0.11 -4.21
C LEU A 41 7.83 -1.03 -3.89
N THR A 42 8.73 -0.58 -3.04
CA THR A 42 9.80 -1.44 -2.53
C THR A 42 9.25 -2.39 -1.47
N SER A 43 9.98 -3.48 -1.21
CA SER A 43 9.59 -4.42 -0.15
C SER A 43 9.47 -3.73 1.20
N GLU A 44 10.39 -2.82 1.51
CA GLU A 44 10.36 -2.06 2.76
C GLU A 44 9.13 -1.17 2.86
N GLU A 45 8.75 -0.52 1.78
CA GLU A 45 7.55 0.30 1.73
C GLU A 45 6.29 -0.53 1.91
N ILE A 46 6.23 -1.71 1.30
CA ILE A 46 5.11 -2.64 1.47
C ILE A 46 4.96 -3.03 2.93
N VAL A 47 6.07 -3.33 3.61
CA VAL A 47 6.04 -3.69 5.03
C VAL A 47 5.50 -2.52 5.87
N LYS A 48 5.98 -1.30 5.62
CA LYS A 48 5.53 -0.13 6.36
C LYS A 48 4.04 0.17 6.16
N ILE A 49 3.58 0.11 4.92
CA ILE A 49 2.16 0.30 4.59
C ILE A 49 1.32 -0.78 5.27
N SER A 50 1.76 -2.03 5.18
CA SER A 50 1.03 -3.16 5.75
C SER A 50 0.85 -3.03 7.26
N ARG A 51 1.88 -2.58 7.95
CA ARG A 51 1.81 -2.33 9.39
C ARG A 51 0.85 -1.19 9.71
N GLU A 52 0.99 -0.08 9.01
CA GLU A 52 0.19 1.12 9.29
C GLU A 52 -1.29 0.88 9.01
N LEU A 53 -1.61 0.17 7.95
CA LEU A 53 -2.99 -0.15 7.61
C LEU A 53 -3.51 -1.40 8.32
N SER A 54 -2.71 -2.03 9.17
CA SER A 54 -3.07 -3.27 9.89
C SER A 54 -3.57 -4.35 8.93
N LEU A 55 -2.86 -4.54 7.82
CA LEU A 55 -3.24 -5.51 6.80
C LEU A 55 -2.98 -6.93 7.30
N THR A 56 -3.94 -7.83 7.02
CA THR A 56 -3.74 -9.26 7.25
C THR A 56 -2.83 -9.83 6.14
N LEU A 57 -2.33 -11.05 6.36
CA LEU A 57 -1.56 -11.74 5.30
C LEU A 57 -2.38 -11.87 4.03
N LYS A 58 -3.68 -12.16 4.16
CA LYS A 58 -4.57 -12.25 3.00
C LYS A 58 -4.65 -10.91 2.28
N ASP A 59 -4.79 -9.81 3.01
CA ASP A 59 -4.83 -8.47 2.42
C ASP A 59 -3.55 -8.17 1.66
N VAL A 60 -2.40 -8.45 2.27
CA VAL A 60 -1.09 -8.23 1.63
C VAL A 60 -0.99 -9.02 0.34
N ASN A 61 -1.39 -10.29 0.38
CA ASN A 61 -1.37 -11.15 -0.79
C ASN A 61 -2.29 -10.62 -1.89
N ASP A 62 -3.50 -10.22 -1.53
CA ASP A 62 -4.49 -9.73 -2.50
C ASP A 62 -4.09 -8.39 -3.11
N ILE A 63 -3.48 -7.50 -2.32
CA ILE A 63 -3.10 -6.17 -2.80
C ILE A 63 -1.81 -6.22 -3.61
N PHE A 64 -0.75 -6.83 -3.05
CA PHE A 64 0.60 -6.67 -3.57
C PHE A 64 1.09 -7.84 -4.41
N PHE A 65 0.51 -9.02 -4.25
CA PHE A 65 0.98 -10.24 -4.89
C PHE A 65 -0.08 -10.96 -5.72
N ASN A 66 -1.19 -10.28 -6.01
CA ASN A 66 -2.27 -10.78 -6.87
C ASN A 66 -2.81 -12.15 -6.43
N GLY A 67 -2.80 -12.43 -5.13
CA GLY A 67 -3.27 -13.70 -4.61
C GLY A 67 -2.32 -14.88 -4.86
N GLN A 68 -1.07 -14.63 -5.24
CA GLN A 68 -0.14 -15.68 -5.67
C GLN A 68 0.79 -16.20 -4.59
N LEU A 69 0.79 -15.60 -3.40
CA LEU A 69 1.61 -16.11 -2.31
C LEU A 69 1.03 -17.44 -1.81
N PRO A 70 1.90 -18.43 -1.50
CA PRO A 70 1.44 -19.66 -0.87
C PRO A 70 0.91 -19.36 0.53
N ASN A 71 -0.13 -20.07 0.89
CA ASN A 71 -0.72 -19.98 2.23
C ASN A 71 0.15 -20.67 3.26
#